data_db9ef991d995d47c4195082cb5231205
#
_entry.id   db9ef991d995d47c4195082cb5231205
#
_cell.length_a   1.000
_cell.length_b   1.000
_cell.length_c   1.000
_cell.angle_alpha   90.00
_cell.angle_beta   90.00
_cell.angle_gamma   90.00
#
_symmetry.space_group_name_H-M   'P 1'
#
loop_
_entity.id
_entity.type
_entity.pdbx_description
1 polymer ?
#
loop_
_entity_poly.entity_id
_entity_poly.type
_entity_poly.pdbx_seq_one_letter_code
_entity_poly.pdbx_strand_id
1 'polypeptide(L)'
;KQRINRFIINSKIKHKKIPRVDEKGAYDMEKYKRIFVIVLDSLGIGEMPDAARFGDHDVDTFGHICDIVGTLNIPNLKKLGLLNLHPTKEMEEEKHPIAYYTRLKETSNGKDTMTGHWEMMGLKIEKPFLTFTDTGFPPELIHELEERCGKKVIGNKCASGTQILDELGEEEIKNGSMIVYTSADSVMQICGNEETFDLKNLYRCCEIARELTMKNEWKVGRIIARPYVGKKKGEFVRTSNRRDYALKPFSRTALNALKDEGFDVISVGKINDIFCGEGITKAY
;
A
#
# COMPACT_ATOMS: atom_id res chain seq x y z
N LYS A 1 -8.66 -7.14 1.27
CA LYS A 1 -7.93 -5.97 1.81
C LYS A 1 -8.86 -4.79 1.91
N GLN A 2 -8.93 -4.21 3.11
CA GLN A 2 -9.75 -3.03 3.38
C GLN A 2 -9.19 -1.83 2.64
N ARG A 3 -10.06 -1.06 1.99
CA ARG A 3 -9.76 0.32 1.65
C ARG A 3 -9.55 1.09 2.93
N ILE A 4 -8.48 1.83 3.01
CA ILE A 4 -8.19 2.69 4.16
C ILE A 4 -9.22 3.82 4.14
N ASN A 5 -10.22 3.76 5.03
CA ASN A 5 -10.99 4.94 5.36
C ASN A 5 -10.03 5.93 6.00
N ARG A 6 -9.79 7.04 5.32
CA ARG A 6 -8.76 8.01 5.71
C ARG A 6 -9.29 8.96 6.74
N PHE A 7 -8.54 9.07 7.83
CA PHE A 7 -8.75 10.12 8.80
C PHE A 7 -7.83 11.29 8.50
N ILE A 8 -8.38 12.47 8.46
CA ILE A 8 -7.60 13.68 8.67
C ILE A 8 -7.90 14.14 10.08
N ILE A 9 -6.92 14.00 10.96
CA ILE A 9 -6.97 14.54 12.30
C ILE A 9 -6.08 15.76 12.31
N ASN A 10 -6.70 16.93 12.44
CA ASN A 10 -5.99 18.19 12.54
C ASN A 10 -6.10 18.70 13.98
N SER A 11 -4.98 18.79 14.71
CA SER A 11 -5.00 19.24 16.09
C SER A 11 -5.44 20.70 16.20
N LYS A 12 -6.39 20.99 17.09
CA LYS A 12 -6.74 22.38 17.46
C LYS A 12 -5.51 23.04 18.09
N ILE A 13 -4.82 23.86 17.33
CA ILE A 13 -3.90 24.82 17.94
C ILE A 13 -4.77 25.80 18.72
N LYS A 14 -4.57 25.86 20.04
CA LYS A 14 -5.23 26.86 20.90
C LYS A 14 -5.02 28.25 20.31
N HIS A 15 -6.13 28.92 20.03
CA HIS A 15 -6.24 30.27 19.51
C HIS A 15 -5.79 30.46 18.06
N LYS A 16 -6.75 30.38 17.13
CA LYS A 16 -6.97 31.44 16.15
C LYS A 16 -8.20 31.18 15.28
N LYS A 17 -8.83 32.29 14.88
CA LYS A 17 -9.99 32.39 14.01
C LYS A 17 -9.83 31.49 12.78
N ILE A 18 -10.94 30.92 12.31
CA ILE A 18 -11.03 30.34 10.96
C ILE A 18 -10.29 31.28 10.01
N PRO A 19 -9.33 30.79 9.20
CA PRO A 19 -8.59 31.64 8.28
C PRO A 19 -9.57 32.50 7.48
N ARG A 20 -9.47 33.82 7.61
CA ARG A 20 -10.24 34.70 6.75
C ARG A 20 -9.59 34.70 5.39
N VAL A 21 -10.40 34.56 4.37
CA VAL A 21 -9.98 34.78 2.99
C VAL A 21 -9.78 36.30 2.86
N ASP A 22 -8.63 36.73 2.39
CA ASP A 22 -8.35 38.11 2.09
C ASP A 22 -9.19 38.58 0.89
N GLU A 23 -9.20 39.87 0.61
CA GLU A 23 -9.94 40.46 -0.51
C GLU A 23 -9.50 39.92 -1.90
N LYS A 24 -8.40 39.16 -1.97
CA LYS A 24 -7.89 38.49 -3.17
C LYS A 24 -8.16 37.01 -3.21
N GLY A 25 -8.91 36.48 -2.24
CA GLY A 25 -9.22 35.05 -2.15
C GLY A 25 -8.09 34.17 -1.58
N ALA A 26 -7.01 34.76 -1.07
CA ALA A 26 -5.92 34.02 -0.43
C ALA A 26 -6.24 33.81 1.06
N TYR A 27 -5.95 32.60 1.53
CA TYR A 27 -6.03 32.32 2.96
C TYR A 27 -4.82 32.89 3.67
N ASP A 28 -5.05 33.74 4.71
CA ASP A 28 -3.99 34.13 5.65
C ASP A 28 -3.64 32.91 6.51
N MET A 29 -2.80 32.04 5.93
CA MET A 29 -2.30 30.85 6.58
C MET A 29 -1.04 31.21 7.36
N GLU A 30 -1.06 31.06 8.69
CA GLU A 30 0.19 30.98 9.42
C GLU A 30 1.02 29.87 8.78
N LYS A 31 2.25 30.20 8.35
CA LYS A 31 3.15 29.21 7.77
C LYS A 31 3.49 28.14 8.84
N TYR A 32 2.92 26.95 8.67
CA TYR A 32 3.32 25.82 9.48
C TYR A 32 4.79 25.48 9.17
N LYS A 33 5.58 25.33 10.20
CA LYS A 33 6.99 24.93 10.05
C LYS A 33 7.14 23.46 9.73
N ARG A 34 6.18 22.63 10.15
CA ARG A 34 6.17 21.17 9.94
C ARG A 34 4.74 20.67 9.85
N ILE A 35 4.53 19.72 8.94
CA ILE A 35 3.28 18.97 8.79
C ILE A 35 3.64 17.50 8.86
N PHE A 36 2.94 16.75 9.73
CA PHE A 36 3.08 15.31 9.84
C PHE A 36 1.82 14.65 9.27
N VAL A 37 1.97 13.81 8.26
CA VAL A 37 0.90 12.96 7.74
C VAL A 37 1.18 11.54 8.22
N ILE A 38 0.34 11.02 9.11
CA ILE A 38 0.49 9.68 9.67
C ILE A 38 -0.61 8.80 9.08
N VAL A 39 -0.22 7.76 8.34
CA VAL A 39 -1.12 6.73 7.84
C VAL A 39 -1.05 5.52 8.77
N LEU A 40 -2.17 5.21 9.42
CA LEU A 40 -2.26 4.01 10.25
C LEU A 40 -2.56 2.82 9.34
N ASP A 41 -1.58 1.95 9.19
CA ASP A 41 -1.70 0.75 8.36
C ASP A 41 -2.74 -0.21 8.94
N SER A 42 -3.55 -0.77 8.08
CA SER A 42 -4.61 -1.74 8.41
C SER A 42 -5.72 -1.25 9.36
N LEU A 43 -5.81 0.04 9.64
CA LEU A 43 -6.90 0.60 10.44
C LEU A 43 -8.08 1.00 9.52
N GLY A 44 -8.97 0.05 9.26
CA GLY A 44 -10.25 0.31 8.59
C GLY A 44 -11.35 0.63 9.60
N ILE A 45 -12.16 1.66 9.32
CA ILE A 45 -13.31 2.07 10.13
C ILE A 45 -14.59 2.08 9.30
N GLY A 46 -15.10 0.89 9.03
CA GLY A 46 -16.23 0.67 8.16
C GLY A 46 -15.88 0.66 6.68
N GLU A 47 -16.86 0.36 5.85
CA GLU A 47 -16.72 0.23 4.41
C GLU A 47 -16.94 1.54 3.65
N MET A 48 -16.34 1.62 2.45
CA MET A 48 -16.61 2.70 1.51
C MET A 48 -17.94 2.43 0.78
N PRO A 49 -18.66 3.48 0.30
CA PRO A 49 -19.92 3.30 -0.42
C PRO A 49 -19.85 2.41 -1.67
N ASP A 50 -18.67 2.24 -2.25
CA ASP A 50 -18.41 1.41 -3.43
C ASP A 50 -17.69 0.09 -3.11
N ALA A 51 -17.59 -0.30 -1.85
CA ALA A 51 -16.90 -1.50 -1.39
C ALA A 51 -17.43 -2.78 -2.08
N ALA A 52 -18.74 -2.89 -2.26
CA ALA A 52 -19.37 -4.00 -2.95
C ALA A 52 -18.86 -4.24 -4.38
N ARG A 53 -18.42 -3.19 -5.09
CA ARG A 53 -17.79 -3.32 -6.43
C ARG A 53 -16.49 -4.11 -6.42
N PHE A 54 -15.87 -4.23 -5.26
CA PHE A 54 -14.59 -4.91 -5.05
C PHE A 54 -14.76 -6.21 -4.25
N GLY A 55 -16.00 -6.67 -4.06
CA GLY A 55 -16.31 -7.86 -3.27
C GLY A 55 -16.05 -7.68 -1.77
N ASP A 56 -15.88 -6.44 -1.31
CA ASP A 56 -15.70 -6.13 0.10
C ASP A 56 -17.08 -5.88 0.71
N HIS A 57 -17.47 -6.68 1.69
CA HIS A 57 -18.71 -6.56 2.44
C HIS A 57 -18.40 -6.62 3.92
N ASP A 58 -19.10 -5.81 4.72
CA ASP A 58 -18.97 -5.80 6.18
C ASP A 58 -17.50 -5.62 6.65
N VAL A 59 -16.76 -4.79 5.94
CA VAL A 59 -15.34 -4.55 6.24
C VAL A 59 -15.18 -3.43 7.26
N ASP A 60 -14.84 -3.79 8.49
CA ASP A 60 -14.63 -2.88 9.61
C ASP A 60 -13.58 -3.42 10.59
N THR A 61 -12.31 -3.33 10.26
CA THR A 61 -11.25 -3.88 11.12
C THR A 61 -11.29 -3.32 12.53
N PHE A 62 -11.48 -2.02 12.68
CA PHE A 62 -11.50 -1.38 14.00
C PHE A 62 -12.70 -1.83 14.82
N GLY A 63 -13.90 -1.82 14.23
CA GLY A 63 -15.12 -2.26 14.89
C GLY A 63 -15.05 -3.73 15.26
N HIS A 64 -14.66 -4.61 14.35
CA HIS A 64 -14.53 -6.05 14.63
C HIS A 64 -13.49 -6.37 15.72
N ILE A 65 -12.38 -5.64 15.77
CA ILE A 65 -11.42 -5.78 16.87
C ILE A 65 -12.06 -5.36 18.18
N CYS A 66 -12.77 -4.24 18.23
CA CYS A 66 -13.47 -3.77 19.42
C CYS A 66 -14.57 -4.73 19.87
N ASP A 67 -15.30 -5.34 18.95
CA ASP A 67 -16.33 -6.35 19.28
C ASP A 67 -15.73 -7.60 19.94
N ILE A 68 -14.49 -7.96 19.62
CA ILE A 68 -13.80 -9.14 20.19
C ILE A 68 -13.08 -8.79 21.49
N VAL A 69 -12.33 -7.70 21.49
CA VAL A 69 -11.43 -7.33 22.61
C VAL A 69 -12.15 -6.45 23.66
N GLY A 70 -13.24 -5.80 23.27
CA GLY A 70 -13.94 -4.81 24.09
C GLY A 70 -13.21 -3.47 24.08
N THR A 71 -12.54 -3.13 25.17
CA THR A 71 -11.88 -1.83 25.31
C THR A 71 -10.42 -1.87 24.85
N LEU A 72 -10.05 -0.95 23.98
CA LEU A 72 -8.67 -0.74 23.54
C LEU A 72 -8.00 0.42 24.28
N ASN A 73 -6.73 0.26 24.61
CA ASN A 73 -5.94 1.33 25.23
C ASN A 73 -5.41 2.31 24.16
N ILE A 74 -6.27 3.18 23.68
CA ILE A 74 -6.00 4.18 22.64
C ILE A 74 -6.31 5.62 23.08
N PRO A 75 -5.80 6.08 24.23
CA PRO A 75 -6.24 7.36 24.84
C PRO A 75 -6.01 8.57 23.93
N ASN A 76 -4.94 8.58 23.15
CA ASN A 76 -4.63 9.67 22.24
C ASN A 76 -5.58 9.71 21.04
N LEU A 77 -5.87 8.57 20.41
CA LEU A 77 -6.82 8.49 19.31
C LEU A 77 -8.25 8.84 19.76
N LYS A 78 -8.62 8.43 20.98
CA LYS A 78 -9.89 8.85 21.61
C LYS A 78 -9.96 10.37 21.74
N LYS A 79 -8.95 11.00 22.35
CA LYS A 79 -8.88 12.47 22.49
C LYS A 79 -8.90 13.20 21.15
N LEU A 80 -8.38 12.59 20.08
CA LEU A 80 -8.42 13.13 18.74
C LEU A 80 -9.78 12.95 18.04
N GLY A 81 -10.71 12.19 18.62
CA GLY A 81 -12.08 12.01 18.12
C GLY A 81 -12.27 10.75 17.26
N LEU A 82 -11.42 9.73 17.38
CA LEU A 82 -11.61 8.48 16.62
C LEU A 82 -12.97 7.84 16.92
N LEU A 83 -13.36 7.75 18.19
CA LEU A 83 -14.63 7.15 18.60
C LEU A 83 -15.86 8.00 18.19
N ASN A 84 -15.67 9.29 17.97
CA ASN A 84 -16.74 10.15 17.41
C ASN A 84 -16.94 9.91 15.90
N LEU A 85 -15.91 9.44 15.19
CA LEU A 85 -16.03 9.02 13.79
C LEU A 85 -16.62 7.61 13.68
N HIS A 86 -16.25 6.74 14.62
CA HIS A 86 -16.63 5.34 14.60
C HIS A 86 -16.94 4.87 16.03
N PRO A 87 -18.20 5.06 16.50
CA PRO A 87 -18.66 4.59 17.80
C PRO A 87 -18.48 3.07 17.95
N THR A 88 -18.17 2.62 19.15
CA THR A 88 -18.07 1.21 19.53
C THR A 88 -18.98 0.92 20.73
N LYS A 89 -19.28 -0.34 21.00
CA LYS A 89 -20.19 -0.71 22.10
C LYS A 89 -19.58 -0.41 23.47
N GLU A 90 -18.26 -0.63 23.62
CA GLU A 90 -17.59 -0.67 24.92
C GLU A 90 -16.77 0.61 25.23
N MET A 91 -16.64 1.51 24.26
CA MET A 91 -15.86 2.74 24.44
C MET A 91 -16.70 3.98 24.14
N GLU A 92 -16.78 4.88 25.09
CA GLU A 92 -17.50 6.15 24.92
C GLU A 92 -16.77 7.12 24.01
N GLU A 93 -17.54 7.90 23.24
CA GLU A 93 -17.06 9.03 22.47
C GLU A 93 -16.35 10.08 23.36
N GLU A 94 -15.48 10.87 22.76
CA GLU A 94 -14.85 12.01 23.45
C GLU A 94 -15.77 13.24 23.43
N LYS A 95 -16.15 13.74 24.60
CA LYS A 95 -17.02 14.90 24.73
C LYS A 95 -16.38 16.20 24.26
N HIS A 96 -15.06 16.30 24.39
CA HIS A 96 -14.29 17.49 24.06
C HIS A 96 -13.05 17.15 23.22
N PRO A 97 -13.23 16.70 21.96
CA PRO A 97 -12.10 16.34 21.10
C PRO A 97 -11.14 17.52 20.94
N ILE A 98 -9.85 17.23 21.01
CA ILE A 98 -8.79 18.24 20.85
C ILE A 98 -8.38 18.45 19.39
N ALA A 99 -9.04 17.78 18.46
CA ALA A 99 -8.78 17.82 17.03
C ALA A 99 -10.07 17.99 16.21
N TYR A 100 -9.91 18.31 14.94
CA TYR A 100 -10.97 18.15 13.94
C TYR A 100 -10.90 16.76 13.35
N TYR A 101 -12.03 16.13 13.13
CA TYR A 101 -12.13 14.80 12.54
C TYR A 101 -13.22 14.78 11.46
N THR A 102 -13.00 14.01 10.41
CA THR A 102 -13.95 13.86 9.32
C THR A 102 -13.71 12.55 8.57
N ARG A 103 -14.70 12.13 7.80
CA ARG A 103 -14.56 11.05 6.82
C ARG A 103 -14.42 11.66 5.43
N LEU A 104 -13.48 11.13 4.65
CA LEU A 104 -13.30 11.50 3.25
C LEU A 104 -13.68 10.33 2.37
N LYS A 105 -14.47 10.62 1.33
CA LYS A 105 -14.76 9.63 0.28
C LYS A 105 -13.62 9.63 -0.74
N GLU A 106 -13.06 8.46 -0.99
CA GLU A 106 -12.12 8.26 -2.09
C GLU A 106 -12.85 8.40 -3.43
N THR A 107 -12.26 9.09 -4.38
CA THR A 107 -12.83 9.33 -5.72
C THR A 107 -12.14 8.50 -6.80
N SER A 108 -10.98 7.95 -6.50
CA SER A 108 -10.25 7.06 -7.39
C SER A 108 -10.92 5.70 -7.53
N ASN A 109 -10.81 5.12 -8.72
CA ASN A 109 -11.35 3.80 -9.05
C ASN A 109 -10.34 2.69 -8.76
N GLY A 110 -9.95 2.48 -7.53
CA GLY A 110 -9.04 1.40 -7.16
C GLY A 110 -9.12 1.14 -5.67
N LYS A 111 -8.63 0.00 -5.17
CA LYS A 111 -8.61 -0.29 -3.74
C LYS A 111 -7.23 -0.62 -3.18
N ASP A 112 -6.22 -0.48 -4.01
CA ASP A 112 -4.86 -0.79 -3.60
C ASP A 112 -4.19 0.37 -2.84
N THR A 113 -3.12 0.06 -2.15
CA THR A 113 -2.35 1.02 -1.35
C THR A 113 -1.88 2.23 -2.15
N MET A 114 -1.43 2.03 -3.40
CA MET A 114 -0.92 3.11 -4.24
C MET A 114 -2.03 4.09 -4.61
N THR A 115 -3.19 3.58 -5.05
CA THR A 115 -4.37 4.39 -5.36
C THR A 115 -4.69 5.32 -4.22
N GLY A 116 -4.79 4.76 -3.01
CA GLY A 116 -5.08 5.52 -1.83
C GLY A 116 -4.07 6.60 -1.49
N HIS A 117 -2.79 6.29 -1.52
CA HIS A 117 -1.75 7.26 -1.17
C HIS A 117 -1.55 8.33 -2.24
N TRP A 118 -1.64 7.96 -3.52
CA TRP A 118 -1.52 8.91 -4.61
C TRP A 118 -2.67 9.92 -4.60
N GLU A 119 -3.89 9.46 -4.32
CA GLU A 119 -5.03 10.39 -4.20
C GLU A 119 -4.86 11.35 -3.02
N MET A 120 -4.32 10.91 -1.87
CA MET A 120 -3.99 11.82 -0.77
C MET A 120 -3.02 12.92 -1.18
N MET A 121 -2.15 12.64 -2.14
CA MET A 121 -1.15 13.57 -2.67
C MET A 121 -1.58 14.21 -4.00
N GLY A 122 -2.88 14.17 -4.32
CA GLY A 122 -3.49 14.93 -5.42
C GLY A 122 -3.63 14.19 -6.75
N LEU A 123 -3.31 12.88 -6.83
CA LEU A 123 -3.48 12.10 -8.06
C LEU A 123 -4.71 11.20 -7.99
N LYS A 124 -5.74 11.52 -8.77
CA LYS A 124 -6.89 10.66 -8.95
C LYS A 124 -6.62 9.56 -9.96
N ILE A 125 -6.94 8.32 -9.63
CA ILE A 125 -6.81 7.16 -10.50
C ILE A 125 -8.17 6.86 -11.15
N GLU A 126 -8.28 7.13 -12.46
CA GLU A 126 -9.51 6.86 -13.23
C GLU A 126 -9.64 5.37 -13.58
N LYS A 127 -8.54 4.74 -14.02
CA LYS A 127 -8.49 3.32 -14.35
C LYS A 127 -7.75 2.57 -13.25
N PRO A 128 -8.41 1.63 -12.56
CA PRO A 128 -7.74 0.83 -11.53
C PRO A 128 -6.60 0.01 -12.14
N PHE A 129 -5.60 -0.30 -11.33
CA PHE A 129 -4.56 -1.23 -11.74
C PHE A 129 -5.16 -2.62 -11.97
N LEU A 130 -4.62 -3.35 -12.94
CA LEU A 130 -5.06 -4.71 -13.24
C LEU A 130 -4.77 -5.65 -12.06
N THR A 131 -5.68 -6.57 -11.84
CA THR A 131 -5.49 -7.70 -10.91
C THR A 131 -5.63 -9.01 -11.67
N PHE A 132 -4.89 -10.02 -11.27
CA PHE A 132 -4.88 -11.34 -11.89
C PHE A 132 -5.21 -12.43 -10.86
N THR A 133 -6.07 -12.09 -9.90
CA THR A 133 -6.41 -12.93 -8.75
C THR A 133 -7.06 -14.24 -9.17
N ASP A 134 -7.97 -14.18 -10.13
CA ASP A 134 -8.80 -15.33 -10.53
C ASP A 134 -8.16 -16.21 -11.61
N THR A 135 -7.30 -15.60 -12.45
CA THR A 135 -6.77 -16.26 -13.64
C THR A 135 -5.28 -16.59 -13.59
N GLY A 136 -4.53 -15.94 -12.66
CA GLY A 136 -3.08 -15.81 -12.82
C GLY A 136 -2.74 -14.86 -13.97
N PHE A 137 -1.47 -14.68 -14.24
CA PHE A 137 -0.98 -13.80 -15.32
C PHE A 137 -1.18 -14.47 -16.69
N PRO A 138 -1.43 -13.67 -17.76
CA PRO A 138 -1.60 -14.18 -19.10
C PRO A 138 -0.40 -15.03 -19.57
N PRO A 139 -0.64 -16.10 -20.34
CA PRO A 139 0.42 -16.98 -20.84
C PRO A 139 1.50 -16.22 -21.63
N GLU A 140 1.13 -15.20 -22.38
CA GLU A 140 2.06 -14.39 -23.17
C GLU A 140 3.04 -13.63 -22.27
N LEU A 141 2.56 -13.06 -21.16
CA LEU A 141 3.42 -12.40 -20.17
C LEU A 141 4.37 -13.39 -19.50
N ILE A 142 3.85 -14.57 -19.13
CA ILE A 142 4.67 -15.63 -18.50
C ILE A 142 5.74 -16.09 -19.48
N HIS A 143 5.39 -16.31 -20.73
CA HIS A 143 6.35 -16.76 -21.77
C HIS A 143 7.47 -15.72 -21.98
N GLU A 144 7.13 -14.43 -22.18
CA GLU A 144 8.14 -13.36 -22.31
C GLU A 144 9.03 -13.27 -21.06
N LEU A 145 8.44 -13.45 -19.86
CA LEU A 145 9.20 -13.44 -18.61
C LEU A 145 10.18 -14.62 -18.53
N GLU A 146 9.74 -15.84 -18.90
CA GLU A 146 10.60 -17.04 -18.94
C GLU A 146 11.77 -16.85 -19.90
N GLU A 147 11.50 -16.39 -21.13
CA GLU A 147 12.53 -16.15 -22.14
C GLU A 147 13.57 -15.16 -21.68
N ARG A 148 13.15 -14.00 -21.17
CA ARG A 148 14.08 -12.95 -20.75
C ARG A 148 14.83 -13.27 -19.45
N CYS A 149 14.21 -14.00 -18.54
CA CYS A 149 14.84 -14.42 -17.28
C CYS A 149 15.72 -15.67 -17.48
N GLY A 150 15.45 -16.48 -18.49
CA GLY A 150 16.11 -17.78 -18.70
C GLY A 150 15.72 -18.83 -17.66
N LYS A 151 14.51 -18.75 -17.11
CA LYS A 151 14.00 -19.60 -16.05
C LYS A 151 12.54 -19.93 -16.27
N LYS A 152 12.17 -21.19 -16.00
CA LYS A 152 10.78 -21.61 -16.04
C LYS A 152 9.98 -21.04 -14.87
N VAL A 153 8.75 -20.60 -15.15
CA VAL A 153 7.81 -20.12 -14.13
C VAL A 153 6.99 -21.30 -13.60
N ILE A 154 6.90 -21.36 -12.29
CA ILE A 154 5.98 -22.25 -11.58
C ILE A 154 5.07 -21.41 -10.68
N GLY A 155 3.87 -21.94 -10.39
CA GLY A 155 2.85 -21.25 -9.58
C GLY A 155 1.81 -20.54 -10.44
N ASN A 156 2.06 -19.30 -10.82
CA ASN A 156 1.16 -18.44 -11.61
C ASN A 156 -0.30 -18.46 -11.15
N LYS A 157 -0.52 -18.29 -9.85
CA LYS A 157 -1.84 -18.30 -9.21
C LYS A 157 -1.94 -17.32 -8.06
N CYS A 158 -3.14 -17.07 -7.57
CA CYS A 158 -3.36 -16.36 -6.32
C CYS A 158 -2.99 -17.25 -5.13
N ALA A 159 -2.13 -16.78 -4.25
CA ALA A 159 -1.72 -17.53 -3.06
C ALA A 159 -1.22 -16.61 -1.93
N SER A 160 -1.20 -17.15 -0.71
CA SER A 160 -0.38 -16.56 0.34
C SER A 160 1.08 -16.95 0.12
N GLY A 161 1.98 -16.06 0.46
CA GLY A 161 3.39 -16.33 0.16
C GLY A 161 4.05 -17.35 1.08
N THR A 162 3.49 -17.72 2.23
CA THR A 162 3.93 -18.87 3.04
C THR A 162 3.43 -20.16 2.42
N GLN A 163 2.17 -20.21 2.05
CA GLN A 163 1.58 -21.38 1.40
C GLN A 163 2.28 -21.72 0.08
N ILE A 164 2.57 -20.73 -0.77
CA ILE A 164 3.19 -20.98 -2.06
C ILE A 164 4.63 -21.51 -1.92
N LEU A 165 5.36 -21.07 -0.88
CA LEU A 165 6.70 -21.60 -0.59
C LEU A 165 6.63 -23.05 -0.12
N ASP A 166 5.71 -23.38 0.78
CA ASP A 166 5.51 -24.75 1.24
C ASP A 166 5.08 -25.72 0.12
N GLU A 167 4.42 -25.19 -0.90
CA GLU A 167 3.96 -25.96 -2.06
C GLU A 167 5.04 -26.14 -3.12
N LEU A 168 5.80 -25.10 -3.45
CA LEU A 168 6.68 -25.05 -4.62
C LEU A 168 8.16 -24.82 -4.32
N GLY A 169 8.54 -24.56 -3.07
CA GLY A 169 9.92 -24.21 -2.75
C GLY A 169 10.93 -25.31 -3.02
N GLU A 170 10.57 -26.57 -2.77
CA GLU A 170 11.45 -27.72 -3.10
C GLU A 170 11.62 -27.89 -4.61
N GLU A 171 10.53 -27.68 -5.37
CA GLU A 171 10.58 -27.76 -6.84
C GLU A 171 11.43 -26.64 -7.43
N GLU A 172 11.31 -25.42 -6.91
CA GLU A 172 12.12 -24.26 -7.30
C GLU A 172 13.61 -24.55 -7.11
N ILE A 173 13.99 -25.02 -5.92
CA ILE A 173 15.40 -25.36 -5.60
C ILE A 173 15.93 -26.46 -6.51
N LYS A 174 15.15 -27.52 -6.75
CA LYS A 174 15.55 -28.68 -7.55
C LYS A 174 15.72 -28.33 -9.03
N ASN A 175 14.80 -27.56 -9.58
CA ASN A 175 14.72 -27.31 -11.03
C ASN A 175 15.33 -25.97 -11.44
N GLY A 176 15.68 -25.10 -10.48
CA GLY A 176 16.11 -23.73 -10.73
C GLY A 176 15.00 -22.86 -11.34
N SER A 177 13.73 -23.22 -11.09
CA SER A 177 12.55 -22.52 -11.58
C SER A 177 12.35 -21.18 -10.85
N MET A 178 11.37 -20.40 -11.28
CA MET A 178 10.99 -19.12 -10.66
C MET A 178 9.54 -19.20 -10.17
N ILE A 179 9.31 -19.05 -8.87
CA ILE A 179 7.95 -19.03 -8.33
C ILE A 179 7.33 -17.65 -8.60
N VAL A 180 6.27 -17.63 -9.42
CA VAL A 180 5.49 -16.41 -9.69
C VAL A 180 4.08 -16.59 -9.13
N TYR A 181 3.59 -15.58 -8.39
CA TYR A 181 2.24 -15.62 -7.85
C TYR A 181 1.67 -14.22 -7.66
N THR A 182 0.37 -14.13 -7.45
CA THR A 182 -0.32 -12.89 -7.16
C THR A 182 -1.10 -12.97 -5.83
N SER A 183 -1.75 -11.90 -5.46
CA SER A 183 -2.70 -11.82 -4.35
C SER A 183 -3.93 -11.01 -4.80
N ALA A 184 -4.81 -10.64 -3.87
CA ALA A 184 -5.95 -9.77 -4.18
C ALA A 184 -5.58 -8.35 -4.62
N ASP A 185 -4.31 -7.96 -4.50
CA ASP A 185 -3.81 -6.68 -4.96
C ASP A 185 -3.31 -6.74 -6.41
N SER A 186 -3.11 -5.55 -7.00
CA SER A 186 -2.41 -5.41 -8.29
C SER A 186 -0.91 -5.63 -8.13
N VAL A 187 -0.49 -6.89 -8.03
CA VAL A 187 0.89 -7.25 -7.72
C VAL A 187 1.31 -8.54 -8.39
N MET A 188 2.52 -8.57 -8.95
CA MET A 188 3.24 -9.80 -9.29
C MET A 188 4.34 -10.01 -8.24
N GLN A 189 4.37 -11.18 -7.65
CA GLN A 189 5.34 -11.55 -6.64
C GLN A 189 6.23 -12.68 -7.17
N ILE A 190 7.53 -12.52 -7.03
CA ILE A 190 8.52 -13.47 -7.50
C ILE A 190 9.33 -13.96 -6.30
N CYS A 191 9.27 -15.26 -6.00
CA CYS A 191 10.13 -15.86 -4.99
C CYS A 191 11.37 -16.48 -5.65
N GLY A 192 12.49 -16.46 -4.92
CA GLY A 192 13.72 -17.15 -5.24
C GLY A 192 14.50 -17.45 -3.96
N ASN A 193 15.02 -18.65 -3.85
CA ASN A 193 15.87 -19.06 -2.74
C ASN A 193 17.23 -18.34 -2.82
N GLU A 194 17.68 -17.73 -1.73
CA GLU A 194 18.92 -16.95 -1.74
C GLU A 194 20.18 -17.78 -2.06
N GLU A 195 20.18 -19.06 -1.70
CA GLU A 195 21.34 -19.94 -1.91
C GLU A 195 21.39 -20.50 -3.34
N THR A 196 20.23 -20.83 -3.95
CA THR A 196 20.15 -21.55 -5.23
C THR A 196 19.76 -20.66 -6.41
N PHE A 197 18.90 -19.66 -6.18
CA PHE A 197 18.48 -18.72 -7.21
C PHE A 197 19.40 -17.51 -7.31
N ASP A 198 19.98 -17.09 -6.17
CA ASP A 198 20.76 -15.87 -5.96
C ASP A 198 19.95 -14.56 -6.01
N LEU A 199 20.26 -13.66 -5.08
CA LEU A 199 19.56 -12.38 -4.94
C LEU A 199 19.68 -11.47 -6.19
N LYS A 200 20.86 -11.45 -6.82
CA LYS A 200 21.07 -10.64 -8.04
C LYS A 200 20.17 -11.10 -9.18
N ASN A 201 20.07 -12.42 -9.35
CA ASN A 201 19.19 -13.01 -10.36
C ASN A 201 17.72 -12.74 -10.04
N LEU A 202 17.30 -12.85 -8.78
CA LEU A 202 15.95 -12.54 -8.36
C LEU A 202 15.60 -11.07 -8.67
N TYR A 203 16.47 -10.12 -8.32
CA TYR A 203 16.25 -8.71 -8.58
C TYR A 203 16.22 -8.41 -10.08
N ARG A 204 17.13 -9.01 -10.87
CA ARG A 204 17.12 -8.90 -12.33
C ARG A 204 15.79 -9.40 -12.93
N CYS A 205 15.28 -10.53 -12.47
CA CYS A 205 13.98 -11.05 -12.94
C CYS A 205 12.84 -10.10 -12.57
N CYS A 206 12.87 -9.49 -11.38
CA CYS A 206 11.88 -8.49 -10.98
C CYS A 206 11.95 -7.21 -11.81
N GLU A 207 13.14 -6.76 -12.19
CA GLU A 207 13.34 -5.62 -13.10
C GLU A 207 12.78 -5.91 -14.48
N ILE A 208 13.07 -7.10 -15.04
CA ILE A 208 12.48 -7.56 -16.30
C ILE A 208 10.95 -7.62 -16.21
N ALA A 209 10.42 -8.19 -15.13
CA ALA A 209 8.97 -8.26 -14.90
C ALA A 209 8.37 -6.84 -14.83
N ARG A 210 9.07 -5.87 -14.21
CA ARG A 210 8.62 -4.47 -14.15
C ARG A 210 8.59 -3.83 -15.54
N GLU A 211 9.59 -4.08 -16.38
CA GLU A 211 9.60 -3.60 -17.76
C GLU A 211 8.44 -4.18 -18.59
N LEU A 212 8.25 -5.50 -18.54
CA LEU A 212 7.16 -6.19 -19.25
C LEU A 212 5.78 -5.66 -18.82
N THR A 213 5.58 -5.49 -17.52
CA THR A 213 4.31 -5.03 -16.96
C THR A 213 4.11 -3.51 -17.06
N MET A 214 4.93 -2.79 -17.83
CA MET A 214 4.62 -1.43 -18.27
C MET A 214 3.63 -1.41 -19.45
N LYS A 215 3.46 -2.50 -20.20
CA LYS A 215 2.42 -2.64 -21.22
C LYS A 215 1.04 -2.53 -20.57
N ASN A 216 0.11 -1.82 -21.20
CA ASN A 216 -1.20 -1.52 -20.60
C ASN A 216 -2.02 -2.76 -20.25
N GLU A 217 -1.94 -3.79 -21.09
CA GLU A 217 -2.63 -5.08 -20.90
C GLU A 217 -2.08 -5.93 -19.75
N TRP A 218 -0.88 -5.60 -19.25
CA TRP A 218 -0.21 -6.34 -18.18
C TRP A 218 0.13 -5.47 -16.97
N LYS A 219 -0.29 -4.21 -16.98
CA LYS A 219 0.13 -3.20 -16.01
C LYS A 219 -0.36 -3.50 -14.59
N VAL A 220 0.53 -4.02 -13.76
CA VAL A 220 0.31 -4.16 -12.32
C VAL A 220 0.98 -3.05 -11.53
N GLY A 221 0.41 -2.73 -10.38
CA GLY A 221 0.92 -1.66 -9.52
C GLY A 221 2.33 -1.92 -9.00
N ARG A 222 2.66 -3.16 -8.65
CA ARG A 222 3.96 -3.52 -8.05
C ARG A 222 4.45 -4.87 -8.55
N ILE A 223 5.78 -4.97 -8.69
CA ILE A 223 6.50 -6.25 -8.71
C ILE A 223 7.22 -6.38 -7.37
N ILE A 224 7.19 -7.53 -6.73
CA ILE A 224 7.81 -7.74 -5.43
C ILE A 224 8.78 -8.93 -5.50
N ALA A 225 10.04 -8.66 -5.23
CA ALA A 225 11.03 -9.70 -4.95
C ALA A 225 10.77 -10.26 -3.55
N ARG A 226 10.62 -11.58 -3.45
CA ARG A 226 10.36 -12.33 -2.22
C ARG A 226 11.45 -13.37 -1.98
N PRO A 227 12.66 -12.96 -1.60
CA PRO A 227 13.72 -13.90 -1.27
C PRO A 227 13.37 -14.73 -0.03
N TYR A 228 13.86 -15.96 0.00
CA TYR A 228 13.69 -16.86 1.10
C TYR A 228 14.91 -17.78 1.27
N VAL A 229 15.02 -18.41 2.42
CA VAL A 229 16.01 -19.44 2.76
C VAL A 229 15.32 -20.71 3.24
N GLY A 230 16.07 -21.80 3.37
CA GLY A 230 15.56 -23.13 3.76
C GLY A 230 15.71 -24.13 2.62
N LYS A 231 15.67 -25.42 2.94
CA LYS A 231 15.94 -26.50 1.97
C LYS A 231 14.74 -27.40 1.69
N LYS A 232 13.78 -27.45 2.60
CA LYS A 232 12.59 -28.30 2.46
C LYS A 232 11.36 -27.66 3.08
N LYS A 233 10.22 -28.19 2.76
CA LYS A 233 8.91 -27.79 3.30
C LYS A 233 8.94 -27.72 4.83
N GLY A 234 8.37 -26.64 5.36
CA GLY A 234 8.33 -26.34 6.80
C GLY A 234 9.58 -25.63 7.33
N GLU A 235 10.65 -25.51 6.53
CA GLU A 235 11.88 -24.77 6.88
C GLU A 235 12.00 -23.43 6.12
N PHE A 236 11.11 -23.17 5.18
CA PHE A 236 11.19 -21.97 4.36
C PHE A 236 10.87 -20.70 5.16
N VAL A 237 11.84 -19.78 5.20
CA VAL A 237 11.73 -18.49 5.90
C VAL A 237 12.03 -17.36 4.93
N ARG A 238 11.12 -16.41 4.82
CA ARG A 238 11.34 -15.18 4.04
C ARG A 238 12.38 -14.32 4.72
N THR A 239 13.27 -13.74 3.92
CA THR A 239 14.32 -12.86 4.41
C THR A 239 13.90 -11.38 4.36
N SER A 240 14.69 -10.52 4.98
CA SER A 240 14.52 -9.07 4.93
C SER A 240 14.95 -8.44 3.59
N ASN A 241 15.57 -9.23 2.69
CA ASN A 241 16.05 -8.76 1.37
C ASN A 241 14.93 -8.58 0.34
N ARG A 242 13.69 -8.39 0.81
CA ARG A 242 12.56 -8.02 -0.02
C ARG A 242 12.81 -6.69 -0.72
N ARG A 243 12.42 -6.60 -2.01
CA ARG A 243 12.36 -5.35 -2.78
C ARG A 243 11.03 -5.21 -3.49
N ASP A 244 10.50 -4.00 -3.49
CA ASP A 244 9.28 -3.63 -4.22
C ASP A 244 9.66 -2.72 -5.40
N TYR A 245 9.23 -3.10 -6.61
CA TYR A 245 9.38 -2.31 -7.85
C TYR A 245 8.00 -1.75 -8.21
N ALA A 246 7.64 -0.64 -7.58
CA ALA A 246 6.37 0.03 -7.80
C ALA A 246 6.34 0.81 -9.11
N LEU A 247 5.14 1.10 -9.60
CA LEU A 247 4.95 2.13 -10.62
C LEU A 247 5.23 3.50 -10.00
N LYS A 248 5.87 4.36 -10.76
CA LYS A 248 5.98 5.76 -10.39
C LYS A 248 4.62 6.46 -10.53
N PRO A 249 4.32 7.47 -9.71
CA PRO A 249 3.20 8.36 -9.96
C PRO A 249 3.24 8.88 -11.41
N PHE A 250 2.13 8.79 -12.12
CA PHE A 250 2.06 9.17 -13.54
C PHE A 250 2.04 10.69 -13.77
N SER A 251 1.96 11.49 -12.71
CA SER A 251 1.99 12.94 -12.75
C SER A 251 2.52 13.51 -11.43
N ARG A 252 2.75 14.82 -11.40
CA ARG A 252 3.21 15.52 -10.20
C ARG A 252 2.22 15.36 -9.04
N THR A 253 2.77 15.17 -7.86
CA THR A 253 2.04 15.08 -6.60
C THR A 253 2.32 16.30 -5.73
N ALA A 254 1.59 16.44 -4.62
CA ALA A 254 1.89 17.44 -3.61
C ALA A 254 3.33 17.31 -3.06
N LEU A 255 3.88 16.07 -3.02
CA LEU A 255 5.26 15.84 -2.59
C LEU A 255 6.26 16.49 -3.55
N ASN A 256 6.04 16.37 -4.87
CA ASN A 256 6.86 17.03 -5.87
C ASN A 256 6.78 18.56 -5.74
N ALA A 257 5.58 19.09 -5.55
CA ALA A 257 5.38 20.53 -5.40
C ALA A 257 6.13 21.09 -4.18
N LEU A 258 6.05 20.41 -3.04
CA LEU A 258 6.78 20.80 -1.83
C LEU A 258 8.29 20.75 -2.03
N LYS A 259 8.80 19.70 -2.66
CA LYS A 259 10.24 19.57 -2.96
C LYS A 259 10.72 20.68 -3.86
N ASP A 260 9.97 21.01 -4.92
CA ASP A 260 10.34 22.06 -5.89
C ASP A 260 10.33 23.47 -5.26
N GLU A 261 9.49 23.69 -4.25
CA GLU A 261 9.48 24.90 -3.43
C GLU A 261 10.57 24.90 -2.35
N GLY A 262 11.46 23.90 -2.34
CA GLY A 262 12.61 23.83 -1.43
C GLY A 262 12.28 23.33 -0.03
N PHE A 263 11.12 22.71 0.19
CA PHE A 263 10.79 22.09 1.46
C PHE A 263 11.39 20.68 1.58
N ASP A 264 11.71 20.28 2.80
CA ASP A 264 12.04 18.91 3.10
C ASP A 264 10.78 18.03 3.06
N VAL A 265 10.82 16.98 2.27
CA VAL A 265 9.80 15.94 2.19
C VAL A 265 10.41 14.64 2.70
N ILE A 266 10.12 14.32 3.95
CA ILE A 266 10.71 13.18 4.66
C ILE A 266 9.70 12.04 4.70
N SER A 267 10.09 10.89 4.16
CA SER A 267 9.30 9.66 4.23
C SER A 267 9.80 8.73 5.33
N VAL A 268 8.88 8.01 5.96
CA VAL A 268 9.18 6.96 6.95
C VAL A 268 8.42 5.70 6.58
N GLY A 269 9.11 4.56 6.62
CA GLY A 269 8.54 3.25 6.28
C GLY A 269 8.19 3.12 4.79
N LYS A 270 7.02 2.60 4.47
CA LYS A 270 6.60 2.26 3.09
C LYS A 270 6.41 3.45 2.14
N ILE A 271 6.39 4.68 2.64
CA ILE A 271 6.01 5.84 1.83
C ILE A 271 6.96 6.03 0.64
N ASN A 272 8.27 5.87 0.87
CA ASN A 272 9.26 5.96 -0.21
C ASN A 272 8.94 4.99 -1.35
N ASP A 273 8.62 3.75 -1.03
CA ASP A 273 8.34 2.71 -2.03
C ASP A 273 7.02 2.95 -2.76
N ILE A 274 5.99 3.44 -2.06
CA ILE A 274 4.68 3.77 -2.64
C ILE A 274 4.79 4.87 -3.69
N PHE A 275 5.67 5.83 -3.48
CA PHE A 275 5.92 6.94 -4.42
C PHE A 275 7.15 6.70 -5.30
N CYS A 276 7.83 5.56 -5.17
CA CYS A 276 9.06 5.25 -5.91
C CYS A 276 10.12 6.36 -5.77
N GLY A 277 10.21 6.98 -4.58
CA GLY A 277 11.10 8.10 -4.28
C GLY A 277 10.71 9.45 -4.88
N GLU A 278 9.62 9.51 -5.68
CA GLU A 278 9.21 10.76 -6.35
C GLU A 278 8.75 11.81 -5.33
N GLY A 279 9.34 12.99 -5.42
CA GLY A 279 9.03 14.09 -4.50
C GLY A 279 9.60 13.94 -3.09
N ILE A 280 10.35 12.87 -2.79
CA ILE A 280 10.98 12.62 -1.49
C ILE A 280 12.37 13.25 -1.45
N THR A 281 12.72 13.95 -0.36
CA THR A 281 14.06 14.48 -0.13
C THR A 281 14.90 13.58 0.77
N LYS A 282 14.24 12.85 1.68
CA LYS A 282 14.91 11.91 2.60
C LYS A 282 13.97 10.77 2.99
N ALA A 283 14.49 9.54 3.06
CA ALA A 283 13.75 8.34 3.45
C ALA A 283 14.42 7.64 4.65
N TYR A 284 13.59 7.07 5.55
CA TYR A 284 14.00 6.29 6.71
C TYR A 284 13.26 4.95 6.75
#